data_405a9fd75a9a1355099f155375ee3c6b
#
_entry.id   405a9fd75a9a1355099f155375ee3c6b
#
_cell.length_a   1.000
_cell.length_b   1.000
_cell.length_c   1.000
_cell.angle_alpha   90.00
_cell.angle_beta   90.00
_cell.angle_gamma   90.00
#
_symmetry.space_group_name_H-M   'P 1'
#
loop_
_entity.id
_entity.type
_entity.pdbx_description
1 polymer ?
#
loop_
_entity_poly.entity_id
_entity_poly.type
_entity_poly.pdbx_seq_one_letter_code
_entity_poly.pdbx_strand_id
1 'polypeptide(L)'
;MGLVINKPLHIKLENVLNHLSIDIRNETIKQVPVLMGGPVGQEHGFVIHEQKHPHENEVIISPSKETLRQIAQGKGPKRFAVMLGYAGWDAGQLEEELAQNDWVIAPFDANLLFEVPIDERWQKAAALIGFDITKMSDFSGHA
;
A
#
# COMPACT_ATOMS: atom_id res chain seq x y z
N MET A 1 -12.01 0.62 6.50
CA MET A 1 -10.78 1.34 6.07
C MET A 1 -10.12 0.59 4.95
N GLY A 2 -9.62 1.31 3.96
CA GLY A 2 -8.84 0.76 2.85
C GLY A 2 -7.57 1.57 2.61
N LEU A 3 -6.63 0.96 1.92
CA LEU A 3 -5.37 1.61 1.55
C LEU A 3 -5.14 1.46 0.05
N VAL A 4 -5.01 2.59 -0.63
CA VAL A 4 -4.65 2.64 -2.05
C VAL A 4 -3.18 2.28 -2.19
N ILE A 5 -2.84 1.36 -3.09
CA ILE A 5 -1.48 0.82 -3.20
C ILE A 5 -0.76 1.22 -4.49
N ASN A 6 -1.36 2.05 -5.33
CA ASN A 6 -0.80 2.39 -6.64
C ASN A 6 -0.67 3.89 -6.89
N LYS A 7 -0.65 4.70 -5.85
CA LYS A 7 -0.47 6.15 -5.98
C LYS A 7 0.77 6.62 -5.23
N PRO A 8 1.89 6.83 -5.92
CA PRO A 8 3.09 7.36 -5.27
C PRO A 8 2.94 8.86 -4.98
N LEU A 9 3.46 9.27 -3.82
CA LEU A 9 3.68 10.66 -3.50
C LEU A 9 5.03 11.11 -4.08
N HIS A 10 5.26 12.43 -4.14
CA HIS A 10 6.54 13.00 -4.57
C HIS A 10 7.61 12.98 -3.49
N ILE A 11 7.34 12.33 -2.36
CA ILE A 11 8.29 12.17 -1.26
C ILE A 11 8.78 10.73 -1.19
N LYS A 12 9.97 10.57 -0.61
CA LYS A 12 10.61 9.27 -0.40
C LYS A 12 10.63 8.94 1.10
N LEU A 13 10.91 7.69 1.43
CA LEU A 13 10.98 7.26 2.83
C LEU A 13 11.99 8.08 3.63
N GLU A 14 13.10 8.47 3.04
CA GLU A 14 14.07 9.37 3.65
C GLU A 14 13.42 10.65 4.20
N ASN A 15 12.51 11.24 3.44
CA ASN A 15 11.83 12.48 3.85
C ASN A 15 10.94 12.24 5.08
N VAL A 16 10.23 11.12 5.13
CA VAL A 16 9.40 10.75 6.28
C VAL A 16 10.25 10.51 7.52
N LEU A 17 11.32 9.75 7.38
CA LEU A 17 12.22 9.44 8.50
C LEU A 17 12.90 10.69 9.05
N ASN A 18 13.36 11.59 8.18
CA ASN A 18 13.94 12.86 8.60
C ASN A 18 12.93 13.73 9.35
N HIS A 19 11.71 13.79 8.87
CA HIS A 19 10.63 14.53 9.52
C HIS A 19 10.33 14.00 10.93
N LEU A 20 10.44 12.68 11.11
CA LEU A 20 10.23 12.02 12.41
C LEU A 20 11.49 11.99 13.28
N SER A 21 12.58 12.60 12.84
CA SER A 21 13.88 12.60 13.53
C SER A 21 14.43 11.18 13.79
N ILE A 22 14.23 10.30 12.81
CA ILE A 22 14.75 8.93 12.85
C ILE A 22 16.03 8.85 12.04
N ASP A 23 17.12 8.40 12.67
CA ASP A 23 18.40 8.19 12.00
C ASP A 23 18.34 7.03 11.03
N ILE A 24 18.86 7.23 9.82
CA ILE A 24 18.86 6.23 8.77
C ILE A 24 20.24 5.58 8.71
N ARG A 25 20.31 4.31 9.05
CA ARG A 25 21.54 3.49 8.95
C ARG A 25 21.55 2.58 7.74
N ASN A 26 20.37 2.32 7.17
CA ASN A 26 20.22 1.51 5.97
C ASN A 26 20.01 2.42 4.76
N GLU A 27 21.08 2.67 4.00
CA GLU A 27 21.06 3.54 2.83
C GLU A 27 20.10 3.04 1.72
N THR A 28 19.86 1.74 1.66
CA THR A 28 19.07 1.13 0.58
C THR A 28 17.60 1.52 0.62
N ILE A 29 17.10 1.96 1.78
CA ILE A 29 15.67 2.29 1.94
C ILE A 29 15.35 3.76 1.66
N LYS A 30 16.35 4.60 1.50
CA LYS A 30 16.16 6.06 1.37
C LYS A 30 15.25 6.46 0.21
N GLN A 31 15.37 5.77 -0.91
CA GLN A 31 14.63 6.08 -2.14
C GLN A 31 13.31 5.32 -2.29
N VAL A 32 12.91 4.57 -1.28
CA VAL A 32 11.63 3.85 -1.28
C VAL A 32 10.49 4.86 -1.41
N PRO A 33 9.59 4.69 -2.41
CA PRO A 33 8.46 5.59 -2.58
C PRO A 33 7.50 5.52 -1.39
N VAL A 34 6.95 6.66 -1.00
CA VAL A 34 5.85 6.74 -0.05
C VAL A 34 4.56 6.86 -0.85
N LEU A 35 3.56 6.05 -0.51
CA LEU A 35 2.29 6.01 -1.23
C LEU A 35 1.25 6.90 -0.56
N MET A 36 0.32 7.42 -1.36
CA MET A 36 -0.90 8.02 -0.84
C MET A 36 -1.94 6.92 -0.64
N GLY A 37 -2.17 6.53 0.61
CA GLY A 37 -3.09 5.44 0.94
C GLY A 37 -4.57 5.82 0.82
N GLY A 38 -4.88 7.10 0.77
CA GLY A 38 -6.23 7.61 0.61
C GLY A 38 -6.36 9.08 1.02
N PRO A 39 -7.55 9.67 0.83
CA PRO A 39 -7.76 11.10 1.03
C PRO A 39 -7.98 11.51 2.49
N VAL A 40 -8.19 10.56 3.39
CA VAL A 40 -8.50 10.84 4.80
C VAL A 40 -7.23 10.72 5.64
N GLY A 41 -7.05 11.68 6.58
CA GLY A 41 -5.97 11.59 7.56
C GLY A 41 -4.58 11.50 6.94
N GLN A 42 -4.25 12.37 5.99
CA GLN A 42 -2.97 12.33 5.28
C GLN A 42 -1.76 12.57 6.18
N GLU A 43 -1.97 13.04 7.39
CA GLU A 43 -0.96 13.17 8.43
C GLU A 43 -0.66 11.86 9.16
N HIS A 44 -1.48 10.83 8.95
CA HIS A 44 -1.29 9.51 9.56
C HIS A 44 -0.54 8.59 8.60
N GLY A 45 0.55 8.00 9.11
CA GLY A 45 1.35 7.05 8.37
C GLY A 45 1.04 5.61 8.75
N PHE A 46 1.17 4.73 7.75
CA PHE A 46 1.00 3.28 7.93
C PHE A 46 2.17 2.55 7.29
N VAL A 47 2.62 1.50 7.96
CA VAL A 47 3.57 0.54 7.38
C VAL A 47 2.82 -0.76 7.16
N ILE A 48 2.78 -1.23 5.92
CA ILE A 48 2.30 -2.57 5.60
C ILE A 48 3.52 -3.44 5.43
N HIS A 49 3.55 -4.58 6.12
CA HIS A 49 4.68 -5.50 6.03
C HIS A 49 4.24 -6.95 6.20
N GLU A 50 5.07 -7.87 5.76
CA GLU A 50 4.89 -9.28 6.04
C GLU A 50 5.43 -9.63 7.42
N GLN A 51 4.70 -10.47 8.11
CA GLN A 51 5.15 -11.17 9.30
C GLN A 51 5.18 -12.65 9.00
N LYS A 52 6.34 -13.26 9.25
CA LYS A 52 6.51 -14.69 9.03
C LYS A 52 5.91 -15.49 10.18
N HIS A 53 5.07 -16.46 9.81
CA HIS A 53 4.55 -17.45 10.73
C HIS A 53 4.97 -18.85 10.26
N PRO A 54 4.95 -19.87 11.14
CA PRO A 54 5.41 -21.22 10.79
C PRO A 54 4.69 -21.86 9.60
N HIS A 55 3.44 -21.49 9.35
CA HIS A 55 2.61 -22.12 8.33
C HIS A 55 2.21 -21.19 7.17
N GLU A 56 2.22 -19.89 7.38
CA GLU A 56 1.89 -18.91 6.35
C GLU A 56 2.46 -17.53 6.72
N ASN A 57 2.64 -16.69 5.71
CA ASN A 57 3.01 -15.29 5.93
C ASN A 57 1.74 -14.46 6.07
N GLU A 58 1.70 -13.62 7.07
CA GLU A 58 0.60 -12.69 7.30
C GLU A 58 1.04 -11.28 6.90
N VAL A 59 0.13 -10.51 6.32
CA VAL A 59 0.35 -9.10 6.03
C VAL A 59 -0.30 -8.26 7.13
N ILE A 60 0.51 -7.42 7.74
CA ILE A 60 0.12 -6.60 8.89
C ILE A 60 0.20 -5.13 8.52
N ILE A 61 -0.79 -4.36 8.99
CA ILE A 61 -0.80 -2.90 8.93
C ILE A 61 -0.42 -2.37 10.30
N SER A 62 0.67 -1.63 10.37
CA SER A 62 1.18 -1.07 11.62
C SER A 62 1.23 0.46 11.53
N PRO A 63 0.61 1.18 12.47
CA PRO A 63 0.78 2.63 12.59
C PRO A 63 2.01 3.02 13.41
N SER A 64 2.84 2.07 13.81
CA SER A 64 3.89 2.27 14.80
C SER A 64 5.15 2.91 14.21
N LYS A 65 5.64 3.97 14.87
CA LYS A 65 6.96 4.55 14.61
C LYS A 65 8.09 3.56 14.87
N GLU A 66 7.87 2.58 15.74
CA GLU A 66 8.89 1.58 16.06
C GLU A 66 9.23 0.71 14.85
N THR A 67 8.24 0.34 14.05
CA THR A 67 8.49 -0.40 12.81
C THR A 67 9.35 0.42 11.84
N LEU A 68 9.10 1.72 11.73
CA LEU A 68 9.92 2.62 10.92
C LEU A 68 11.36 2.73 11.45
N ARG A 69 11.54 2.78 12.77
CA ARG A 69 12.87 2.80 13.37
C ARG A 69 13.64 1.52 13.06
N GLN A 70 13.00 0.37 13.16
CA GLN A 70 13.62 -0.91 12.81
C GLN A 70 14.02 -0.96 11.34
N ILE A 71 13.16 -0.50 10.45
CA ILE A 71 13.45 -0.42 9.02
C ILE A 71 14.66 0.50 8.77
N ALA A 72 14.69 1.65 9.40
CA ALA A 72 15.79 2.61 9.28
C ALA A 72 17.14 2.04 9.77
N GLN A 73 17.11 1.13 10.72
CA GLN A 73 18.31 0.47 11.25
C GLN A 73 18.72 -0.79 10.50
N GLY A 74 17.93 -1.19 9.49
CA GLY A 74 18.19 -2.43 8.75
C GLY A 74 17.75 -3.70 9.47
N LYS A 75 16.93 -3.58 10.50
CA LYS A 75 16.46 -4.69 11.36
C LYS A 75 14.97 -5.00 11.19
N GLY A 76 14.27 -4.23 10.41
CA GLY A 76 12.83 -4.38 10.22
C GLY A 76 12.47 -5.47 9.22
N PRO A 77 11.18 -5.56 8.85
CA PRO A 77 10.71 -6.47 7.83
C PRO A 77 11.40 -6.18 6.50
N LYS A 78 11.68 -7.22 5.71
CA LYS A 78 12.34 -7.08 4.41
C LYS A 78 11.38 -6.56 3.34
N ARG A 79 10.12 -6.97 3.41
CA ARG A 79 9.07 -6.55 2.47
C ARG A 79 8.11 -5.65 3.21
N PHE A 80 8.06 -4.39 2.79
CA PHE A 80 7.20 -3.38 3.41
C PHE A 80 6.79 -2.32 2.39
N ALA A 81 5.70 -1.63 2.69
CA ALA A 81 5.27 -0.42 2.00
C ALA A 81 4.91 0.64 3.04
N VAL A 82 5.24 1.90 2.75
CA VAL A 82 4.91 3.03 3.61
C VAL A 82 3.92 3.93 2.89
N MET A 83 2.87 4.32 3.58
CA MET A 83 1.85 5.18 2.99
C MET A 83 1.30 6.18 3.99
N LEU A 84 0.79 7.29 3.47
CA LEU A 84 0.13 8.34 4.22
C LEU A 84 -1.34 8.40 3.82
N GLY A 85 -2.21 8.54 4.81
CA GLY A 85 -3.66 8.61 4.58
C GLY A 85 -4.29 7.24 4.29
N TYR A 86 -5.61 7.25 4.27
CA TYR A 86 -6.41 6.05 4.03
C TYR A 86 -7.74 6.41 3.36
N ALA A 87 -8.45 5.41 2.86
CA ALA A 87 -9.82 5.52 2.41
C ALA A 87 -10.76 5.01 3.49
N GLY A 88 -11.89 5.67 3.68
CA GLY A 88 -12.88 5.29 4.66
C GLY A 88 -14.26 5.12 4.05
N TRP A 89 -15.07 4.27 4.64
CA TRP A 89 -16.47 4.07 4.30
C TRP A 89 -17.32 4.11 5.56
N ASP A 90 -18.51 4.69 5.44
CA ASP A 90 -19.53 4.57 6.47
C ASP A 90 -20.04 3.12 6.53
N ALA A 91 -20.69 2.76 7.65
CA ALA A 91 -21.28 1.43 7.79
C ALA A 91 -22.24 1.12 6.64
N GLY A 92 -21.99 0.02 5.93
CA GLY A 92 -22.81 -0.41 4.79
C GLY A 92 -22.49 0.26 3.45
N GLN A 93 -21.68 1.32 3.43
CA GLN A 93 -21.39 2.07 2.21
C GLN A 93 -20.61 1.21 1.19
N LEU A 94 -19.57 0.52 1.62
CA LEU A 94 -18.78 -0.32 0.72
C LEU A 94 -19.63 -1.45 0.13
N GLU A 95 -20.48 -2.05 0.94
CA GLU A 95 -21.39 -3.11 0.51
C GLU A 95 -22.39 -2.60 -0.54
N GLU A 96 -22.89 -1.39 -0.38
CA GLU A 96 -23.77 -0.75 -1.38
C GLU A 96 -23.01 -0.50 -2.68
N GLU A 97 -21.80 0.04 -2.61
CA GLU A 97 -20.96 0.29 -3.79
C GLU A 97 -20.62 -1.02 -4.52
N LEU A 98 -20.34 -2.09 -3.79
CA LEU A 98 -20.12 -3.41 -4.38
C LEU A 98 -21.37 -3.94 -5.08
N ALA A 99 -22.54 -3.75 -4.48
CA ALA A 99 -23.81 -4.16 -5.07
C ALA A 99 -24.13 -3.38 -6.37
N GLN A 100 -23.65 -2.15 -6.48
CA GLN A 100 -23.80 -1.28 -7.64
C GLN A 100 -22.70 -1.50 -8.71
N ASN A 101 -21.78 -2.45 -8.47
CA ASN A 101 -20.63 -2.73 -9.34
C ASN A 101 -19.62 -1.57 -9.47
N ASP A 102 -19.55 -0.71 -8.46
CA ASP A 102 -18.56 0.37 -8.42
C ASP A 102 -17.15 -0.16 -8.13
N TRP A 103 -17.06 -1.36 -7.58
CA TRP A 103 -15.81 -2.05 -7.25
C TRP A 103 -15.77 -3.44 -7.86
N VAL A 104 -14.58 -3.87 -8.23
CA VAL A 104 -14.30 -5.24 -8.63
C VAL A 104 -13.33 -5.85 -7.62
N ILE A 105 -13.66 -7.02 -7.10
CA ILE A 105 -12.85 -7.70 -6.10
C ILE A 105 -11.86 -8.62 -6.80
N ALA A 106 -10.59 -8.47 -6.47
CA ALA A 106 -9.53 -9.39 -6.89
C ALA A 106 -9.00 -10.17 -5.68
N PRO A 107 -8.49 -11.39 -5.89
CA PRO A 107 -7.81 -12.12 -4.83
C PRO A 107 -6.61 -11.34 -4.29
N PHE A 108 -6.35 -11.46 -2.99
CA PHE A 108 -5.18 -10.84 -2.40
C PHE A 108 -3.90 -11.56 -2.86
N ASP A 109 -2.92 -10.76 -3.28
CA ASP A 109 -1.59 -11.24 -3.66
C ASP A 109 -0.55 -10.28 -3.07
N ALA A 110 0.26 -10.78 -2.13
CA ALA A 110 1.29 -9.99 -1.47
C ALA A 110 2.34 -9.46 -2.45
N ASN A 111 2.65 -10.18 -3.51
CA ASN A 111 3.60 -9.75 -4.53
C ASN A 111 3.12 -8.49 -5.25
N LEU A 112 1.82 -8.34 -5.39
CA LEU A 112 1.20 -7.16 -5.99
C LEU A 112 1.53 -5.89 -5.23
N LEU A 113 1.56 -5.99 -3.91
CA LEU A 113 1.88 -4.86 -3.03
C LEU A 113 3.39 -4.61 -2.91
N PHE A 114 4.20 -5.66 -2.83
CA PHE A 114 5.62 -5.53 -2.45
C PHE A 114 6.60 -5.63 -3.61
N GLU A 115 6.27 -6.32 -4.69
CA GLU A 115 7.21 -6.62 -5.77
C GLU A 115 6.82 -6.03 -7.11
N VAL A 116 5.53 -5.92 -7.41
CA VAL A 116 5.06 -5.35 -8.67
C VAL A 116 5.32 -3.85 -8.70
N PRO A 117 5.90 -3.30 -9.77
CA PRO A 117 6.04 -1.85 -9.92
C PRO A 117 4.72 -1.12 -9.74
N ILE A 118 4.75 0.05 -9.12
CA ILE A 118 3.53 0.79 -8.73
C ILE A 118 2.62 1.05 -9.93
N ASP A 119 3.18 1.44 -11.07
CA ASP A 119 2.44 1.75 -12.29
C ASP A 119 1.84 0.52 -13.01
N GLU A 120 2.22 -0.69 -12.59
CA GLU A 120 1.70 -1.95 -13.15
C GLU A 120 0.70 -2.64 -12.21
N ARG A 121 0.52 -2.16 -11.00
CA ARG A 121 -0.29 -2.85 -9.97
C ARG A 121 -1.75 -2.98 -10.34
N TRP A 122 -2.33 -1.93 -10.88
CA TRP A 122 -3.74 -1.97 -11.29
C TRP A 122 -3.97 -3.00 -12.39
N GLN A 123 -3.12 -3.00 -13.40
CA GLN A 123 -3.19 -3.95 -14.51
C GLN A 123 -2.99 -5.40 -14.05
N LYS A 124 -2.05 -5.63 -13.15
CA LYS A 124 -1.80 -6.96 -12.58
C LYS A 124 -2.97 -7.44 -11.72
N ALA A 125 -3.57 -6.56 -10.93
CA ALA A 125 -4.76 -6.89 -10.14
C ALA A 125 -5.93 -7.27 -11.05
N ALA A 126 -6.16 -6.51 -12.12
CA ALA A 126 -7.20 -6.81 -13.12
C ALA A 126 -6.96 -8.17 -13.79
N ALA A 127 -5.71 -8.50 -14.09
CA ALA A 127 -5.36 -9.78 -14.69
C ALA A 127 -5.68 -10.98 -13.79
N LEU A 128 -5.64 -10.82 -12.46
CA LEU A 128 -5.98 -11.88 -11.50
C LEU A 128 -7.44 -12.36 -11.63
N ILE A 129 -8.30 -11.51 -12.15
CA ILE A 129 -9.74 -11.82 -12.34
C ILE A 129 -10.10 -11.93 -13.83
N GLY A 130 -9.10 -12.01 -14.72
CA GLY A 130 -9.32 -12.21 -16.14
C GLY A 130 -9.66 -10.97 -16.93
N PHE A 131 -9.57 -9.77 -16.36
CA PHE A 131 -9.75 -8.52 -17.12
C PHE A 131 -8.48 -8.13 -17.85
N ASP A 132 -8.62 -7.78 -19.14
CA ASP A 132 -7.58 -7.13 -19.91
C ASP A 132 -7.99 -5.68 -20.14
N ILE A 133 -7.38 -4.77 -19.39
CA ILE A 133 -7.71 -3.35 -19.43
C ILE A 133 -7.34 -2.68 -20.75
N THR A 134 -6.43 -3.27 -21.52
CA THR A 134 -6.08 -2.75 -22.85
C THR A 134 -7.22 -2.85 -23.84
N LYS A 135 -8.20 -3.73 -23.55
CA LYS A 135 -9.41 -3.95 -24.37
C LYS A 135 -10.62 -3.20 -23.86
N MET A 136 -10.50 -2.47 -22.75
CA MET A 136 -11.62 -1.79 -22.09
C MET A 136 -11.46 -0.27 -22.25
N SER A 137 -11.75 0.24 -23.45
CA SER A 137 -11.61 1.67 -23.78
C SER A 137 -12.44 2.61 -22.93
N ASP A 138 -13.53 2.13 -22.34
CA ASP A 138 -14.47 2.93 -21.57
C ASP A 138 -14.36 2.70 -20.06
N PHE A 139 -13.34 1.97 -19.61
CA PHE A 139 -13.15 1.68 -18.21
C PHE A 139 -12.41 2.82 -17.51
N SER A 140 -13.08 3.54 -16.63
CA SER A 140 -12.53 4.66 -15.88
C SER A 140 -12.30 4.32 -14.40
N GLY A 141 -11.95 3.08 -14.11
CA GLY A 141 -11.68 2.64 -12.75
C GLY A 141 -10.32 3.14 -12.27
N HIS A 142 -10.33 4.13 -11.39
CA HIS A 142 -9.15 4.64 -10.72
C HIS A 142 -9.33 4.45 -9.22
N ALA A 143 -8.66 3.49 -8.67
CA ALA A 143 -8.54 3.37 -7.22
C ALA A 143 -7.43 4.27 -6.71
#